data_443a55ad3096715214456b5e77723a19
#
_entry.id   443a55ad3096715214456b5e77723a19
#
_cell.length_a   1.000
_cell.length_b   1.000
_cell.length_c   1.000
_cell.angle_alpha   90.00
_cell.angle_beta   90.00
_cell.angle_gamma   90.00
#
_symmetry.space_group_name_H-M   'P 1'
#
loop_
_entity.id
_entity.type
_entity.pdbx_description
1 polymer ?
#
loop_
_entity_poly.entity_id
_entity_poly.type
_entity_poly.pdbx_seq_one_letter_code
_entity_poly.pdbx_strand_id
1 'polypeptide(L)'
;MRQHLLPVLLLCSSVVCQAQIHRMTRNDSAAISHSYNLNPVVVTGSGHHQRLKSTATPVHVLSAQEIREQGISTFDGALVRMMPQISMAPNSMGTFLRLNGLGNKYILILINGQKLNGDISNNVDLNRINMARVKRIEVLDGAASSLYGSDAIAGVINIITDQPTQDLISITSNTRVSGHGILTESVSLDIFSKGFGSYTSFTHDRADSYRNNDLEYVKGSDTETQSSIAPLFTGYRSNIVGQKFTYAPNQHLALNAGLDYSYKITSRPETREDITGGTDYEMRYKGLRWNVGGIYKFTSRNSLQANFVVDRYRYGKEYDVATKTYQIGDYVQSKKQRMMDGEIKAILGFTTNSTTIFGADWRQDHLTATSGNINEKVYTLAAYAQHEMKFLKDFTATLGLRLTHHETFNNHFTPKATLMYAPGEFRFRATYSAGFRAPGLDELYYHYFSVNRGKPQISFGNQDLKPEKSHYFSLNAEYRTQMIAISLTGFISRINDMVVKQNIEVDDATLVMLKREFPEMTDEEASKLVSYALYQNSDEGDIKGVQLNVSANLFPGFNLTTNYAYT
;
A
#
# COMPACT_ATOMS: atom_id res chain seq x y z
N MET A 1 -28.23 -18.38 16.29
CA MET A 1 -27.54 -17.41 17.14
C MET A 1 -27.09 -16.15 16.37
N ARG A 2 -27.89 -15.62 15.42
CA ARG A 2 -27.50 -14.49 14.54
C ARG A 2 -28.35 -13.21 14.72
N GLN A 3 -29.27 -13.15 15.66
CA GLN A 3 -30.25 -12.03 15.76
C GLN A 3 -30.15 -11.15 17.02
N HIS A 4 -29.22 -11.40 17.94
CA HIS A 4 -29.21 -10.68 19.22
C HIS A 4 -28.06 -9.69 19.44
N LEU A 5 -27.13 -9.53 18.47
CA LEU A 5 -26.03 -8.55 18.58
C LEU A 5 -26.34 -7.17 18.02
N LEU A 6 -27.33 -7.06 17.13
CA LEU A 6 -27.70 -5.77 16.51
C LEU A 6 -28.33 -4.74 17.49
N PRO A 7 -29.20 -5.12 18.45
CA PRO A 7 -29.82 -4.14 19.34
C PRO A 7 -28.89 -3.54 20.39
N VAL A 8 -27.80 -4.24 20.76
CA VAL A 8 -26.84 -3.73 21.75
C VAL A 8 -25.94 -2.63 21.17
N LEU A 9 -25.57 -2.73 19.89
CA LEU A 9 -24.79 -1.69 19.19
C LEU A 9 -25.63 -0.42 18.90
N LEU A 10 -26.91 -0.56 18.60
CA LEU A 10 -27.82 0.56 18.39
C LEU A 10 -28.15 1.29 19.71
N LEU A 11 -28.19 0.61 20.84
CA LEU A 11 -28.36 1.21 22.16
C LEU A 11 -27.13 2.00 22.62
N CYS A 12 -25.91 1.56 22.28
CA CYS A 12 -24.68 2.30 22.53
C CYS A 12 -24.61 3.58 21.68
N SER A 13 -25.07 3.57 20.42
CA SER A 13 -25.08 4.76 19.58
C SER A 13 -26.10 5.82 20.02
N SER A 14 -27.23 5.43 20.59
CA SER A 14 -28.24 6.36 21.09
C SER A 14 -27.86 7.02 22.42
N VAL A 15 -27.08 6.35 23.26
CA VAL A 15 -26.63 6.90 24.55
C VAL A 15 -25.49 7.91 24.36
N VAL A 16 -24.62 7.72 23.36
CA VAL A 16 -23.52 8.64 23.07
C VAL A 16 -23.99 9.94 22.41
N CYS A 17 -25.13 9.92 21.69
CA CYS A 17 -25.65 11.11 21.05
C CYS A 17 -26.25 12.15 22.07
N GLN A 18 -26.55 11.75 23.29
CA GLN A 18 -27.02 12.67 24.33
C GLN A 18 -25.92 13.28 25.22
N ALA A 19 -24.71 12.73 25.18
CA ALA A 19 -23.60 13.20 26.04
C ALA A 19 -22.79 14.37 25.44
N GLN A 20 -23.04 14.78 24.21
CA GLN A 20 -22.29 15.86 23.54
C GLN A 20 -23.08 17.19 23.39
N ILE A 21 -24.16 17.42 24.14
CA ILE A 21 -24.66 18.78 24.32
C ILE A 21 -23.81 19.46 25.41
N HIS A 22 -22.52 19.65 25.10
CA HIS A 22 -21.74 20.64 25.83
C HIS A 22 -22.11 22.01 25.27
N ARG A 23 -22.60 22.90 26.15
CA ARG A 23 -22.91 24.28 25.82
C ARG A 23 -21.75 24.90 25.05
N MET A 24 -21.92 25.12 23.76
CA MET A 24 -21.10 26.09 23.02
C MET A 24 -21.33 27.44 23.69
N THR A 25 -20.42 27.87 24.53
CA THR A 25 -20.39 29.24 25.01
C THR A 25 -20.03 30.13 23.82
N ARG A 26 -20.63 31.31 23.80
CA ARG A 26 -20.58 32.30 22.70
C ARG A 26 -19.18 32.81 22.34
N ASN A 27 -18.13 32.25 22.96
CA ASN A 27 -16.71 32.56 22.68
C ASN A 27 -16.02 31.55 21.78
N ASP A 28 -16.65 30.41 21.41
CA ASP A 28 -16.07 29.42 20.50
C ASP A 28 -16.24 29.78 19.00
N SER A 29 -16.82 30.95 18.71
CA SER A 29 -16.75 31.56 17.39
C SER A 29 -15.40 32.22 17.07
N ALA A 30 -14.37 32.01 17.91
CA ALA A 30 -12.99 32.29 17.53
C ALA A 30 -12.60 31.32 16.43
N ALA A 31 -12.90 31.75 15.22
CA ALA A 31 -12.29 31.35 13.94
C ALA A 31 -11.78 29.91 13.95
N ILE A 32 -12.59 28.98 13.48
CA ILE A 32 -12.09 27.73 12.91
C ILE A 32 -11.23 28.14 11.69
N SER A 33 -10.04 28.67 11.96
CA SER A 33 -9.03 28.91 10.91
C SER A 33 -8.37 27.59 10.60
N HIS A 34 -9.04 26.74 9.84
CA HIS A 34 -8.43 25.52 9.29
C HIS A 34 -7.40 25.93 8.25
N SER A 35 -6.18 26.22 8.70
CA SER A 35 -5.04 26.31 7.81
C SER A 35 -4.28 24.99 7.81
N TYR A 36 -3.95 24.46 6.64
CA TYR A 36 -3.12 23.26 6.55
C TYR A 36 -1.69 23.55 7.02
N ASN A 37 -1.11 22.60 7.73
CA ASN A 37 0.29 22.70 8.10
C ASN A 37 1.17 22.37 6.88
N LEU A 38 1.64 23.39 6.19
CA LEU A 38 2.51 23.24 5.02
C LEU A 38 3.92 22.73 5.34
N ASN A 39 4.28 22.56 6.62
CA ASN A 39 5.60 22.07 7.03
C ASN A 39 5.50 21.00 8.14
N PRO A 40 4.79 19.87 7.89
CA PRO A 40 4.64 18.80 8.85
C PRO A 40 5.98 18.10 9.14
N VAL A 41 6.01 17.31 10.21
CA VAL A 41 7.12 16.38 10.48
C VAL A 41 6.90 15.11 9.66
N VAL A 42 7.94 14.67 8.95
CA VAL A 42 7.96 13.46 8.10
C VAL A 42 9.09 12.53 8.53
N VAL A 43 9.03 11.28 8.08
CA VAL A 43 10.02 10.23 8.39
C VAL A 43 10.55 9.56 7.13
N THR A 44 9.70 9.39 6.11
CA THR A 44 9.99 8.50 4.96
C THR A 44 11.17 8.95 4.12
N GLY A 45 11.36 10.25 3.93
CA GLY A 45 12.45 10.77 3.09
C GLY A 45 13.84 10.66 3.72
N SER A 46 13.93 10.71 5.04
CA SER A 46 15.21 10.76 5.79
C SER A 46 15.46 9.54 6.69
N GLY A 47 14.43 8.71 6.94
CA GLY A 47 14.53 7.58 7.89
C GLY A 47 14.43 7.98 9.36
N HIS A 48 14.31 9.28 9.66
CA HIS A 48 14.12 9.84 11.01
C HIS A 48 13.16 11.04 10.99
N HIS A 49 12.65 11.42 12.16
CA HIS A 49 11.71 12.54 12.27
C HIS A 49 12.36 13.87 11.89
N GLN A 50 11.84 14.52 10.86
CA GLN A 50 12.35 15.79 10.34
C GLN A 50 11.22 16.66 9.81
N ARG A 51 11.34 17.99 9.86
CA ARG A 51 10.38 18.88 9.22
C ARG A 51 10.49 18.78 7.69
N LEU A 52 9.36 18.78 7.00
CA LEU A 52 9.29 18.60 5.54
C LEU A 52 10.22 19.57 4.79
N LYS A 53 10.26 20.85 5.18
CA LYS A 53 11.16 21.83 4.56
C LYS A 53 12.65 21.56 4.76
N SER A 54 13.02 20.76 5.75
CA SER A 54 14.42 20.42 6.04
C SER A 54 14.85 19.10 5.41
N THR A 55 13.91 18.37 4.79
CA THR A 55 14.19 17.06 4.18
C THR A 55 14.86 17.24 2.83
N ALA A 56 16.04 16.64 2.68
CA ALA A 56 16.77 16.71 1.41
C ALA A 56 16.07 15.92 0.29
N THR A 57 15.34 14.86 0.61
CA THR A 57 14.51 14.12 -0.35
C THR A 57 13.07 14.64 -0.29
N PRO A 58 12.46 15.04 -1.43
CA PRO A 58 11.06 15.47 -1.47
C PRO A 58 10.10 14.37 -1.00
N VAL A 59 9.11 14.74 -0.19
CA VAL A 59 8.06 13.84 0.31
C VAL A 59 6.72 14.55 0.16
N HIS A 60 5.74 13.85 -0.41
CA HIS A 60 4.36 14.31 -0.43
C HIS A 60 3.65 13.82 0.82
N VAL A 61 2.86 14.68 1.44
CA VAL A 61 2.17 14.36 2.70
C VAL A 61 0.68 14.62 2.53
N LEU A 62 -0.14 13.62 2.86
CA LEU A 62 -1.58 13.75 3.00
C LEU A 62 -1.92 13.62 4.48
N SER A 63 -2.41 14.66 5.11
CA SER A 63 -2.81 14.61 6.51
C SER A 63 -4.19 13.97 6.70
N ALA A 64 -4.45 13.40 7.86
CA ALA A 64 -5.78 12.88 8.21
C ALA A 64 -6.84 13.99 8.19
N GLN A 65 -6.47 15.24 8.50
CA GLN A 65 -7.37 16.38 8.43
C GLN A 65 -7.82 16.63 6.98
N GLU A 66 -6.88 16.74 6.03
CA GLU A 66 -7.16 16.93 4.61
C GLU A 66 -8.04 15.80 4.06
N ILE A 67 -7.72 14.53 4.40
CA ILE A 67 -8.49 13.36 3.98
C ILE A 67 -9.94 13.44 4.49
N ARG A 68 -10.15 13.79 5.76
CA ARG A 68 -11.49 13.92 6.36
C ARG A 68 -12.29 15.08 5.78
N GLU A 69 -11.66 16.26 5.60
CA GLU A 69 -12.32 17.45 5.05
C GLU A 69 -12.82 17.24 3.62
N GLN A 70 -12.13 16.40 2.85
CA GLN A 70 -12.56 16.00 1.51
C GLN A 70 -13.58 14.84 1.50
N GLY A 71 -14.00 14.37 2.67
CA GLY A 71 -14.97 13.29 2.78
C GLY A 71 -14.47 11.94 2.24
N ILE A 72 -13.16 11.71 2.24
CA ILE A 72 -12.55 10.47 1.75
C ILE A 72 -12.49 9.44 2.88
N SER A 73 -12.97 8.23 2.63
CA SER A 73 -13.02 7.16 3.63
C SER A 73 -12.12 5.97 3.32
N THR A 74 -11.67 5.85 2.07
CA THR A 74 -10.85 4.73 1.62
C THR A 74 -9.42 5.18 1.32
N PHE A 75 -8.48 4.28 1.49
CA PHE A 75 -7.07 4.57 1.25
C PHE A 75 -6.78 4.87 -0.23
N ASP A 76 -7.36 4.07 -1.10
CA ASP A 76 -7.28 4.26 -2.55
C ASP A 76 -7.90 5.60 -2.98
N GLY A 77 -9.06 5.94 -2.42
CA GLY A 77 -9.70 7.24 -2.67
C GLY A 77 -8.83 8.42 -2.26
N ALA A 78 -8.10 8.33 -1.14
CA ALA A 78 -7.18 9.37 -0.70
C ALA A 78 -6.02 9.56 -1.69
N LEU A 79 -5.42 8.46 -2.12
CA LEU A 79 -4.30 8.52 -3.05
C LEU A 79 -4.69 9.12 -4.40
N VAL A 80 -5.75 8.60 -5.04
CA VAL A 80 -6.14 9.05 -6.40
C VAL A 80 -6.61 10.50 -6.44
N ARG A 81 -7.37 10.95 -5.42
CA ARG A 81 -7.91 12.31 -5.43
C ARG A 81 -6.88 13.37 -5.11
N MET A 82 -5.87 13.02 -4.31
CA MET A 82 -4.93 14.00 -3.77
C MET A 82 -3.54 13.93 -4.41
N MET A 83 -3.26 12.87 -5.21
CA MET A 83 -1.95 12.61 -5.82
C MET A 83 -2.08 12.26 -7.31
N PRO A 84 -1.89 13.21 -8.23
CA PRO A 84 -2.09 12.98 -9.66
C PRO A 84 -1.06 12.03 -10.29
N GLN A 85 0.12 11.86 -9.66
CA GLN A 85 1.10 10.86 -10.05
C GLN A 85 0.66 9.42 -9.76
N ILE A 86 -0.43 9.25 -8.99
CA ILE A 86 -1.03 7.95 -8.68
C ILE A 86 -2.26 7.75 -9.53
N SER A 87 -2.30 6.64 -10.25
CA SER A 87 -3.48 6.17 -10.96
C SER A 87 -3.91 4.80 -10.46
N MET A 88 -5.19 4.52 -10.54
CA MET A 88 -5.76 3.24 -10.15
C MET A 88 -6.72 2.73 -11.20
N ALA A 89 -6.65 1.43 -11.46
CA ALA A 89 -7.60 0.72 -12.28
C ALA A 89 -8.28 -0.37 -11.42
N PRO A 90 -9.53 -0.14 -10.96
CA PRO A 90 -10.27 -1.17 -10.24
C PRO A 90 -10.59 -2.34 -11.17
N ASN A 91 -10.49 -3.54 -10.66
CA ASN A 91 -10.96 -4.75 -11.32
C ASN A 91 -11.53 -5.74 -10.30
N SER A 92 -12.06 -6.85 -10.79
CA SER A 92 -12.65 -7.89 -9.93
C SER A 92 -11.64 -8.61 -9.02
N MET A 93 -10.33 -8.44 -9.26
CA MET A 93 -9.24 -9.05 -8.50
C MET A 93 -8.57 -8.07 -7.52
N GLY A 94 -9.09 -6.85 -7.39
CA GLY A 94 -8.53 -5.80 -6.55
C GLY A 94 -8.29 -4.51 -7.32
N THR A 95 -7.41 -3.66 -6.82
CA THR A 95 -7.08 -2.38 -7.43
C THR A 95 -5.65 -2.38 -7.93
N PHE A 96 -5.45 -2.12 -9.22
CA PHE A 96 -4.12 -1.91 -9.79
C PHE A 96 -3.67 -0.47 -9.51
N LEU A 97 -2.71 -0.33 -8.62
CA LEU A 97 -2.07 0.93 -8.29
C LEU A 97 -0.88 1.19 -9.22
N ARG A 98 -0.75 2.40 -9.73
CA ARG A 98 0.43 2.88 -10.44
C ARG A 98 0.93 4.17 -9.83
N LEU A 99 2.24 4.28 -9.67
CA LEU A 99 2.92 5.50 -9.25
C LEU A 99 3.89 5.89 -10.37
N ASN A 100 3.71 7.09 -10.93
CA ASN A 100 4.51 7.57 -12.06
C ASN A 100 4.56 6.57 -13.24
N GLY A 101 3.42 5.93 -13.56
CA GLY A 101 3.31 4.94 -14.63
C GLY A 101 3.75 3.52 -14.25
N LEU A 102 4.51 3.32 -13.17
CA LEU A 102 4.96 2.01 -12.70
C LEU A 102 3.91 1.32 -11.82
N GLY A 103 3.69 0.03 -12.07
CA GLY A 103 2.66 -0.75 -11.37
C GLY A 103 3.05 -1.18 -9.96
N ASN A 104 2.11 -1.82 -9.28
CA ASN A 104 2.17 -2.21 -7.88
C ASN A 104 3.46 -2.89 -7.43
N LYS A 105 4.03 -3.77 -8.25
CA LYS A 105 5.24 -4.52 -7.90
C LYS A 105 6.49 -3.65 -7.68
N TYR A 106 6.44 -2.39 -8.09
CA TYR A 106 7.50 -1.40 -7.93
C TYR A 106 7.23 -0.40 -6.81
N ILE A 107 6.09 -0.51 -6.14
CA ILE A 107 5.65 0.41 -5.10
C ILE A 107 5.70 -0.30 -3.76
N LEU A 108 6.53 0.17 -2.85
CA LEU A 108 6.60 -0.37 -1.50
C LEU A 108 5.58 0.32 -0.59
N ILE A 109 4.65 -0.46 -0.05
CA ILE A 109 3.64 0.04 0.89
C ILE A 109 4.06 -0.34 2.32
N LEU A 110 4.12 0.66 3.19
CA LEU A 110 4.54 0.53 4.57
C LEU A 110 3.46 0.98 5.54
N ILE A 111 3.41 0.36 6.71
CA ILE A 111 2.70 0.86 7.89
C ILE A 111 3.75 1.15 8.98
N ASN A 112 3.89 2.42 9.35
CA ASN A 112 4.90 2.90 10.31
C ASN A 112 6.34 2.45 9.97
N GLY A 113 6.69 2.44 8.67
CA GLY A 113 7.99 2.04 8.17
C GLY A 113 8.18 0.53 7.96
N GLN A 114 7.20 -0.31 8.28
CA GLN A 114 7.25 -1.76 8.12
C GLN A 114 6.40 -2.21 6.93
N LYS A 115 6.95 -3.05 6.05
CA LYS A 115 6.29 -3.54 4.83
C LYS A 115 4.91 -4.14 5.14
N LEU A 116 3.91 -3.77 4.36
CA LEU A 116 2.61 -4.44 4.30
C LEU A 116 2.69 -5.59 3.31
N ASN A 117 2.43 -6.80 3.78
CA ASN A 117 2.40 -8.02 2.97
C ASN A 117 0.97 -8.37 2.56
N GLY A 118 0.84 -9.26 1.60
CA GLY A 118 -0.44 -9.80 1.14
C GLY A 118 -0.94 -9.13 -0.12
N ASP A 119 -0.83 -9.85 -1.20
CA ASP A 119 -1.26 -9.42 -2.51
C ASP A 119 -2.27 -10.39 -3.13
N ILE A 120 -3.05 -9.84 -4.07
CA ILE A 120 -3.92 -10.58 -4.97
C ILE A 120 -3.40 -10.27 -6.37
N SER A 121 -2.82 -11.27 -7.04
CA SER A 121 -2.23 -11.08 -8.38
C SER A 121 -1.24 -9.89 -8.45
N ASN A 122 -0.30 -9.85 -7.53
CA ASN A 122 0.71 -8.79 -7.36
C ASN A 122 0.16 -7.41 -6.95
N ASN A 123 -1.10 -7.32 -6.50
CA ASN A 123 -1.68 -6.09 -5.97
C ASN A 123 -1.87 -6.22 -4.46
N VAL A 124 -1.21 -5.39 -3.66
CA VAL A 124 -1.41 -5.37 -2.21
C VAL A 124 -2.87 -5.06 -1.88
N ASP A 125 -3.49 -5.81 -0.99
CA ASP A 125 -4.86 -5.58 -0.55
C ASP A 125 -4.95 -4.35 0.35
N LEU A 126 -5.25 -3.20 -0.26
CA LEU A 126 -5.33 -1.90 0.41
C LEU A 126 -6.51 -1.78 1.38
N ASN A 127 -7.54 -2.64 1.24
CA ASN A 127 -8.69 -2.66 2.16
C ASN A 127 -8.34 -3.17 3.56
N ARG A 128 -7.10 -3.64 3.78
CA ARG A 128 -6.59 -4.00 5.10
C ARG A 128 -6.14 -2.79 5.93
N ILE A 129 -6.05 -1.62 5.29
CA ILE A 129 -5.61 -0.39 5.94
C ILE A 129 -6.80 0.26 6.64
N ASN A 130 -6.74 0.32 7.97
CA ASN A 130 -7.76 0.98 8.76
C ASN A 130 -7.59 2.51 8.69
N MET A 131 -8.40 3.16 7.86
CA MET A 131 -8.34 4.61 7.64
C MET A 131 -8.65 5.43 8.90
N ALA A 132 -9.43 4.91 9.85
CA ALA A 132 -9.71 5.58 11.11
C ALA A 132 -8.44 5.75 11.98
N ARG A 133 -7.40 4.96 11.73
CA ARG A 133 -6.11 5.02 12.44
C ARG A 133 -5.04 5.83 11.71
N VAL A 134 -5.30 6.27 10.49
CA VAL A 134 -4.30 6.99 9.70
C VAL A 134 -4.14 8.42 10.19
N LYS A 135 -2.93 8.78 10.59
CA LYS A 135 -2.54 10.15 10.94
C LYS A 135 -2.12 10.96 9.72
N ARG A 136 -1.37 10.33 8.84
CA ARG A 136 -0.96 10.88 7.54
C ARG A 136 -0.45 9.76 6.64
N ILE A 137 -0.42 10.05 5.36
CA ILE A 137 0.22 9.21 4.34
C ILE A 137 1.41 10.01 3.81
N GLU A 138 2.59 9.41 3.81
CA GLU A 138 3.82 9.98 3.24
C GLU A 138 4.15 9.22 1.95
N VAL A 139 4.27 9.92 0.84
CA VAL A 139 4.64 9.34 -0.45
C VAL A 139 6.00 9.90 -0.88
N LEU A 140 6.92 9.00 -1.12
CA LEU A 140 8.25 9.26 -1.61
C LEU A 140 8.35 8.75 -3.05
N ASP A 141 8.59 9.66 -3.98
CA ASP A 141 8.76 9.32 -5.39
C ASP A 141 10.18 8.86 -5.71
N GLY A 142 10.30 7.95 -6.67
CA GLY A 142 11.56 7.41 -7.16
C GLY A 142 12.18 6.35 -6.27
N ALA A 143 13.33 5.84 -6.70
CA ALA A 143 13.97 4.71 -6.02
C ALA A 143 14.38 5.04 -4.58
N ALA A 144 13.93 4.23 -3.64
CA ALA A 144 14.19 4.36 -2.21
C ALA A 144 14.82 3.09 -1.60
N SER A 145 15.37 2.24 -2.44
CA SER A 145 15.91 0.93 -2.02
C SER A 145 17.10 1.04 -1.07
N SER A 146 17.78 2.18 -1.02
CA SER A 146 18.88 2.41 -0.06
C SER A 146 18.43 2.39 1.41
N LEU A 147 17.18 2.78 1.72
CA LEU A 147 16.62 2.71 3.07
C LEU A 147 15.67 1.53 3.25
N TYR A 148 14.84 1.25 2.24
CA TYR A 148 13.69 0.37 2.37
C TYR A 148 13.85 -0.98 1.66
N GLY A 149 14.94 -1.17 0.93
CA GLY A 149 15.27 -2.44 0.26
C GLY A 149 14.52 -2.68 -1.05
N SER A 150 14.30 -3.95 -1.36
CA SER A 150 13.60 -4.40 -2.57
C SER A 150 12.19 -3.81 -2.68
N ASP A 151 11.67 -3.71 -3.91
CA ASP A 151 10.33 -3.27 -4.31
C ASP A 151 10.10 -1.74 -4.27
N ALA A 152 11.07 -0.94 -3.80
CA ALA A 152 11.00 0.51 -3.74
C ALA A 152 11.63 1.18 -5.00
N ILE A 153 11.27 0.73 -6.21
CA ILE A 153 11.77 1.29 -7.48
C ILE A 153 10.98 2.53 -7.90
N ALA A 154 9.65 2.45 -7.89
CA ALA A 154 8.78 3.57 -8.23
C ALA A 154 8.66 4.57 -7.07
N GLY A 155 8.71 4.06 -5.85
CA GLY A 155 8.61 4.86 -4.65
C GLY A 155 8.10 4.07 -3.45
N VAL A 156 7.83 4.83 -2.39
CA VAL A 156 7.35 4.30 -1.10
C VAL A 156 6.09 5.05 -0.69
N ILE A 157 5.06 4.32 -0.30
CA ILE A 157 3.86 4.86 0.34
C ILE A 157 3.86 4.40 1.80
N ASN A 158 4.11 5.31 2.73
CA ASN A 158 4.21 5.00 4.15
C ASN A 158 3.00 5.57 4.92
N ILE A 159 2.21 4.67 5.48
CA ILE A 159 1.04 5.00 6.27
C ILE A 159 1.47 5.17 7.73
N ILE A 160 1.43 6.39 8.22
CA ILE A 160 1.73 6.70 9.61
C ILE A 160 0.43 6.65 10.41
N THR A 161 0.37 5.77 11.39
CA THR A 161 -0.81 5.59 12.24
C THR A 161 -0.75 6.46 13.49
N ASP A 162 -1.92 6.76 14.04
CA ASP A 162 -2.02 7.50 15.30
C ASP A 162 -1.40 6.73 16.47
N GLN A 163 -0.91 7.50 17.43
CA GLN A 163 -0.60 7.03 18.77
C GLN A 163 -1.86 7.22 19.65
N PRO A 164 -2.02 6.42 20.71
CA PRO A 164 -3.06 6.67 21.70
C PRO A 164 -3.03 8.13 22.17
N THR A 165 -4.21 8.74 22.33
CA THR A 165 -4.32 10.10 22.87
C THR A 165 -3.75 10.15 24.30
N GLN A 166 -3.39 11.33 24.79
CA GLN A 166 -2.92 11.50 26.17
C GLN A 166 -4.08 11.65 27.16
N ASP A 167 -5.32 11.66 26.68
CA ASP A 167 -6.50 11.65 27.52
C ASP A 167 -6.66 10.30 28.22
N LEU A 168 -7.17 10.31 29.45
CA LEU A 168 -7.33 9.09 30.24
C LEU A 168 -8.20 8.07 29.48
N ILE A 169 -9.30 8.53 28.89
CA ILE A 169 -10.20 7.75 28.03
C ILE A 169 -10.69 8.65 26.91
N SER A 170 -10.61 8.17 25.68
CA SER A 170 -11.20 8.82 24.50
C SER A 170 -11.94 7.79 23.65
N ILE A 171 -13.16 8.11 23.25
CA ILE A 171 -13.95 7.28 22.34
C ILE A 171 -14.22 8.10 21.08
N THR A 172 -13.89 7.54 19.94
CA THR A 172 -14.18 8.15 18.64
C THR A 172 -15.06 7.22 17.84
N SER A 173 -16.18 7.75 17.32
CA SER A 173 -17.06 7.03 16.40
C SER A 173 -17.21 7.83 15.11
N ASN A 174 -17.17 7.15 13.99
CA ASN A 174 -17.37 7.75 12.68
C ASN A 174 -18.24 6.83 11.83
N THR A 175 -19.36 7.37 11.35
CA THR A 175 -20.28 6.68 10.45
C THR A 175 -20.39 7.47 9.16
N ARG A 176 -20.22 6.80 8.04
CA ARG A 176 -20.38 7.36 6.72
C ARG A 176 -21.32 6.51 5.89
N VAL A 177 -22.27 7.18 5.24
CA VAL A 177 -23.19 6.58 4.25
C VAL A 177 -23.03 7.31 2.92
N SER A 178 -22.99 6.58 1.83
CA SER A 178 -22.87 7.15 0.49
C SER A 178 -23.69 6.31 -0.51
N GLY A 179 -23.75 6.74 -1.78
CA GLY A 179 -24.38 5.99 -2.85
C GLY A 179 -23.82 4.58 -3.02
N HIS A 180 -24.53 3.72 -3.74
CA HIS A 180 -24.17 2.32 -3.98
C HIS A 180 -24.00 1.47 -2.70
N GLY A 181 -24.86 1.72 -1.69
CA GLY A 181 -24.87 0.96 -0.44
C GLY A 181 -23.58 1.09 0.38
N ILE A 182 -22.74 2.09 0.10
CA ILE A 182 -21.51 2.30 0.87
C ILE A 182 -21.87 2.72 2.29
N LEU A 183 -21.42 1.90 3.25
CA LEU A 183 -21.49 2.15 4.69
C LEU A 183 -20.11 1.89 5.28
N THR A 184 -19.55 2.90 5.94
CA THR A 184 -18.35 2.76 6.77
C THR A 184 -18.71 3.12 8.19
N GLU A 185 -18.48 2.21 9.12
CA GLU A 185 -18.65 2.42 10.56
C GLU A 185 -17.32 2.12 11.24
N SER A 186 -16.80 3.08 11.99
CA SER A 186 -15.60 2.88 12.79
C SER A 186 -15.79 3.39 14.20
N VAL A 187 -15.31 2.59 15.16
CA VAL A 187 -15.29 2.94 16.58
C VAL A 187 -13.89 2.67 17.11
N SER A 188 -13.36 3.61 17.86
CA SER A 188 -12.10 3.41 18.57
C SER A 188 -12.22 3.85 20.03
N LEU A 189 -11.47 3.15 20.89
CA LEU A 189 -11.31 3.42 22.31
C LEU A 189 -9.84 3.59 22.61
N ASP A 190 -9.47 4.76 23.08
CA ASP A 190 -8.14 5.07 23.60
C ASP A 190 -8.19 5.10 25.12
N ILE A 191 -7.20 4.49 25.75
CA ILE A 191 -6.95 4.58 27.18
C ILE A 191 -5.50 4.93 27.37
N PHE A 192 -5.21 5.98 28.17
CA PHE A 192 -3.84 6.36 28.47
C PHE A 192 -3.68 6.67 29.96
N SER A 193 -2.73 6.04 30.62
CA SER A 193 -2.40 6.29 32.03
C SER A 193 -0.95 5.94 32.33
N LYS A 194 -0.25 6.83 33.03
CA LYS A 194 1.12 6.62 33.53
C LYS A 194 2.11 6.07 32.50
N GLY A 195 2.05 6.61 31.28
CA GLY A 195 2.91 6.18 30.17
C GLY A 195 2.46 4.89 29.46
N PHE A 196 1.44 4.21 29.92
CA PHE A 196 0.78 3.11 29.23
C PHE A 196 -0.37 3.62 28.38
N GLY A 197 -0.39 3.25 27.12
CA GLY A 197 -1.48 3.56 26.18
C GLY A 197 -2.05 2.28 25.56
N SER A 198 -3.36 2.21 25.44
CA SER A 198 -4.09 1.18 24.72
C SER A 198 -4.99 1.83 23.69
N TYR A 199 -4.94 1.36 22.46
CA TYR A 199 -5.79 1.81 21.38
C TYR A 199 -6.48 0.59 20.75
N THR A 200 -7.80 0.50 20.92
CA THR A 200 -8.66 -0.54 20.34
C THR A 200 -9.51 0.07 19.23
N SER A 201 -9.57 -0.56 18.07
CA SER A 201 -10.39 -0.07 16.96
C SER A 201 -11.15 -1.20 16.29
N PHE A 202 -12.36 -0.88 15.85
CA PHE A 202 -13.18 -1.72 14.97
C PHE A 202 -13.65 -0.89 13.79
N THR A 203 -13.56 -1.43 12.59
CA THR A 203 -14.11 -0.82 11.38
C THR A 203 -14.91 -1.86 10.61
N HIS A 204 -16.12 -1.49 10.23
CA HIS A 204 -16.98 -2.24 9.33
C HIS A 204 -17.19 -1.41 8.05
N ASP A 205 -16.84 -1.98 6.92
CA ASP A 205 -17.04 -1.39 5.60
C ASP A 205 -17.87 -2.32 4.73
N ARG A 206 -18.86 -1.78 4.04
CA ARG A 206 -19.58 -2.48 2.99
C ARG A 206 -19.82 -1.56 1.80
N ALA A 207 -19.93 -2.16 0.63
CA ALA A 207 -20.40 -1.51 -0.58
C ALA A 207 -21.13 -2.53 -1.44
N ASP A 208 -22.17 -2.10 -2.14
CA ASP A 208 -22.88 -2.95 -3.09
C ASP A 208 -22.15 -2.95 -4.44
N SER A 209 -22.29 -4.03 -5.20
CA SER A 209 -21.81 -4.07 -6.58
C SER A 209 -22.63 -3.12 -7.45
N TYR A 210 -21.98 -2.42 -8.36
CA TYR A 210 -22.68 -1.59 -9.33
C TYR A 210 -22.02 -1.64 -10.71
N ARG A 211 -22.82 -1.32 -11.71
CA ARG A 211 -22.40 -1.13 -13.10
C ARG A 211 -22.39 0.37 -13.40
N ASN A 212 -21.41 0.81 -14.15
CA ASN A 212 -21.30 2.22 -14.51
C ASN A 212 -22.27 2.60 -15.64
N ASN A 213 -22.88 1.60 -16.27
CA ASN A 213 -23.61 1.82 -17.50
C ASN A 213 -24.71 0.75 -17.66
N ASP A 214 -25.96 1.19 -17.77
CA ASP A 214 -27.05 0.38 -18.27
C ASP A 214 -27.06 0.35 -19.81
N LEU A 215 -26.08 1.05 -20.44
CA LEU A 215 -25.97 1.06 -21.89
C LEU A 215 -25.51 -0.32 -22.39
N GLU A 216 -26.26 -0.84 -23.25
CA GLU A 216 -26.00 -2.01 -24.03
C GLU A 216 -24.80 -1.75 -24.95
N TYR A 217 -23.76 -2.57 -24.83
CA TYR A 217 -22.60 -2.48 -25.70
C TYR A 217 -22.85 -3.29 -26.96
N VAL A 218 -22.92 -2.61 -28.11
CA VAL A 218 -23.01 -3.25 -29.43
C VAL A 218 -21.62 -3.60 -29.91
N LYS A 219 -21.29 -4.87 -29.99
CA LYS A 219 -20.07 -5.32 -30.65
C LYS A 219 -20.39 -5.78 -32.07
N GLY A 220 -20.20 -4.86 -33.01
CA GLY A 220 -19.98 -5.22 -34.44
C GLY A 220 -21.14 -5.69 -35.26
N SER A 221 -22.39 -5.49 -34.83
CA SER A 221 -23.58 -5.60 -35.70
C SER A 221 -24.67 -4.64 -35.26
N ASP A 222 -25.36 -4.08 -36.18
CA ASP A 222 -26.33 -3.00 -36.01
C ASP A 222 -27.62 -3.39 -35.26
N THR A 223 -27.72 -4.57 -34.65
CA THR A 223 -29.01 -5.10 -34.17
C THR A 223 -29.02 -5.85 -32.86
N GLU A 224 -27.87 -6.17 -32.25
CA GLU A 224 -27.87 -6.86 -30.95
C GLU A 224 -27.11 -6.06 -29.87
N THR A 225 -27.89 -5.46 -29.01
CA THR A 225 -27.44 -4.83 -27.77
C THR A 225 -27.20 -5.91 -26.73
N GLN A 226 -25.94 -6.13 -26.37
CA GLN A 226 -25.58 -6.97 -25.21
C GLN A 226 -25.21 -6.08 -24.03
N SER A 227 -25.99 -6.16 -22.96
CA SER A 227 -25.65 -5.48 -21.71
C SER A 227 -24.31 -6.02 -21.15
N SER A 228 -23.43 -5.13 -20.70
CA SER A 228 -22.23 -5.55 -19.96
C SER A 228 -22.64 -6.22 -18.66
N ILE A 229 -22.36 -7.52 -18.54
CA ILE A 229 -22.68 -8.33 -17.35
C ILE A 229 -21.62 -8.23 -16.26
N ALA A 230 -20.42 -7.76 -16.58
CA ALA A 230 -19.39 -7.57 -15.58
C ALA A 230 -19.67 -6.29 -14.79
N PRO A 231 -19.75 -6.34 -13.44
CA PRO A 231 -19.84 -5.12 -12.66
C PRO A 231 -18.55 -4.31 -12.81
N LEU A 232 -18.68 -3.00 -12.92
CA LEU A 232 -17.54 -2.11 -12.86
C LEU A 232 -16.88 -2.18 -11.48
N PHE A 233 -17.72 -2.33 -10.45
CA PHE A 233 -17.29 -2.40 -9.07
C PHE A 233 -17.90 -3.66 -8.42
N THR A 234 -17.04 -4.47 -7.81
CA THR A 234 -17.45 -5.66 -7.05
C THR A 234 -17.76 -5.28 -5.62
N GLY A 235 -18.97 -5.55 -5.17
CA GLY A 235 -19.39 -5.32 -3.80
C GLY A 235 -18.57 -6.12 -2.79
N TYR A 236 -18.46 -5.57 -1.58
CA TYR A 236 -17.71 -6.22 -0.52
C TYR A 236 -18.29 -5.92 0.88
N ARG A 237 -17.93 -6.78 1.82
CA ARG A 237 -18.09 -6.58 3.26
C ARG A 237 -16.76 -6.84 3.92
N SER A 238 -16.27 -5.87 4.69
CA SER A 238 -14.97 -5.95 5.37
C SER A 238 -15.11 -5.60 6.84
N ASN A 239 -14.38 -6.32 7.69
CA ASN A 239 -14.24 -6.01 9.11
C ASN A 239 -12.76 -5.97 9.46
N ILE A 240 -12.35 -4.92 10.15
CA ILE A 240 -10.99 -4.73 10.63
C ILE A 240 -11.05 -4.52 12.13
N VAL A 241 -10.30 -5.32 12.88
CA VAL A 241 -10.09 -5.16 14.33
C VAL A 241 -8.62 -4.85 14.54
N GLY A 242 -8.33 -3.80 15.28
CA GLY A 242 -6.97 -3.42 15.60
C GLY A 242 -6.80 -3.17 17.09
N GLN A 243 -5.70 -3.65 17.65
CA GLN A 243 -5.27 -3.38 19.01
C GLN A 243 -3.82 -2.90 18.99
N LYS A 244 -3.53 -1.79 19.67
CA LYS A 244 -2.17 -1.27 19.83
C LYS A 244 -1.93 -0.93 21.29
N PHE A 245 -0.79 -1.37 21.79
CA PHE A 245 -0.28 -1.00 23.10
C PHE A 245 0.99 -0.17 22.94
N THR A 246 1.13 0.83 23.79
CA THR A 246 2.35 1.62 23.92
C THR A 246 2.71 1.72 25.40
N TYR A 247 4.01 1.70 25.69
CA TYR A 247 4.48 1.89 27.04
C TYR A 247 5.74 2.73 27.04
N ALA A 248 5.67 3.91 27.62
CA ALA A 248 6.75 4.87 27.74
C ALA A 248 6.90 5.27 29.21
N PRO A 249 7.62 4.45 30.04
CA PRO A 249 7.78 4.70 31.48
C PRO A 249 8.60 5.97 31.76
N ASN A 250 9.41 6.38 30.81
CA ASN A 250 10.26 7.57 30.90
C ASN A 250 10.57 8.10 29.48
N GLN A 251 11.31 9.21 29.40
CA GLN A 251 11.68 9.83 28.12
C GLN A 251 12.72 9.05 27.29
N HIS A 252 13.35 8.03 27.87
CA HIS A 252 14.39 7.23 27.22
C HIS A 252 13.83 5.99 26.54
N LEU A 253 12.82 5.34 27.11
CA LEU A 253 12.29 4.07 26.61
C LEU A 253 10.84 4.24 26.13
N ALA A 254 10.57 3.82 24.92
CA ALA A 254 9.22 3.67 24.38
C ALA A 254 9.08 2.28 23.72
N LEU A 255 8.09 1.51 24.16
CA LEU A 255 7.78 0.20 23.64
C LEU A 255 6.42 0.24 22.93
N ASN A 256 6.22 -0.60 21.95
CA ASN A 256 4.94 -0.76 21.28
C ASN A 256 4.70 -2.23 20.90
N ALA A 257 3.42 -2.62 20.90
CA ALA A 257 2.95 -3.87 20.35
C ALA A 257 1.63 -3.61 19.61
N GLY A 258 1.41 -4.30 18.51
CA GLY A 258 0.21 -4.16 17.69
C GLY A 258 -0.30 -5.49 17.17
N LEU A 259 -1.62 -5.58 17.01
CA LEU A 259 -2.32 -6.70 16.40
C LEU A 259 -3.41 -6.13 15.52
N ASP A 260 -3.44 -6.49 14.24
CA ASP A 260 -4.49 -6.14 13.30
C ASP A 260 -5.03 -7.43 12.65
N TYR A 261 -6.34 -7.62 12.72
CA TYR A 261 -7.04 -8.68 12.02
C TYR A 261 -8.02 -8.08 11.02
N SER A 262 -7.96 -8.54 9.79
CA SER A 262 -8.87 -8.14 8.72
C SER A 262 -9.58 -9.36 8.12
N TYR A 263 -10.86 -9.19 7.84
CA TYR A 263 -11.69 -10.18 7.16
C TYR A 263 -12.55 -9.47 6.12
N LYS A 264 -12.45 -9.89 4.86
CA LYS A 264 -13.22 -9.33 3.75
C LYS A 264 -13.87 -10.45 2.95
N ILE A 265 -15.09 -10.20 2.50
CA ILE A 265 -15.81 -11.03 1.54
C ILE A 265 -16.11 -10.15 0.34
N THR A 266 -15.88 -10.66 -0.87
CA THR A 266 -16.37 -10.05 -2.10
C THR A 266 -17.30 -11.01 -2.80
N SER A 267 -18.50 -10.50 -3.15
CA SER A 267 -19.49 -11.24 -3.90
C SER A 267 -19.46 -10.75 -5.33
N ARG A 268 -19.24 -11.64 -6.28
CA ARG A 268 -19.41 -11.32 -7.69
C ARG A 268 -20.91 -11.43 -7.99
N PRO A 269 -21.53 -10.38 -8.53
CA PRO A 269 -22.92 -10.48 -8.91
C PRO A 269 -23.10 -11.54 -9.97
N GLU A 270 -24.23 -12.22 -9.90
CA GLU A 270 -24.66 -13.26 -10.81
C GLU A 270 -24.52 -12.80 -12.27
N THR A 271 -23.97 -13.68 -13.06
CA THR A 271 -23.94 -13.55 -14.49
C THR A 271 -25.26 -14.10 -15.06
N ARG A 272 -25.62 -13.67 -16.26
CA ARG A 272 -26.83 -14.12 -16.94
C ARG A 272 -26.91 -15.65 -16.98
N GLU A 273 -28.12 -16.21 -16.88
CA GLU A 273 -28.40 -17.65 -16.91
C GLU A 273 -27.85 -18.36 -18.18
N ASP A 274 -27.67 -17.60 -19.29
CA ASP A 274 -27.16 -18.08 -20.56
C ASP A 274 -25.63 -18.08 -20.69
N ILE A 275 -24.91 -17.57 -19.70
CA ILE A 275 -23.45 -17.60 -19.63
C ILE A 275 -23.01 -18.63 -18.57
N THR A 276 -22.68 -19.82 -19.04
CA THR A 276 -22.01 -20.83 -18.23
C THR A 276 -20.69 -20.28 -17.71
N GLY A 277 -20.63 -19.96 -16.43
CA GLY A 277 -19.44 -19.41 -15.79
C GLY A 277 -19.70 -18.26 -14.81
N GLY A 278 -20.92 -18.14 -14.29
CA GLY A 278 -21.19 -17.41 -13.06
C GLY A 278 -20.25 -17.92 -11.96
N THR A 279 -19.84 -17.03 -11.04
CA THR A 279 -19.02 -17.50 -9.93
C THR A 279 -19.94 -18.14 -8.89
N ASP A 280 -19.86 -19.45 -8.78
CA ASP A 280 -20.55 -20.27 -7.77
C ASP A 280 -19.91 -20.12 -6.39
N TYR A 281 -19.17 -19.01 -6.15
CA TYR A 281 -18.41 -18.79 -4.93
C TYR A 281 -18.24 -17.31 -4.59
N GLU A 282 -18.12 -17.06 -3.29
CA GLU A 282 -17.61 -15.81 -2.76
C GLU A 282 -16.09 -15.89 -2.53
N MET A 283 -15.39 -14.79 -2.77
CA MET A 283 -13.97 -14.69 -2.39
C MET A 283 -13.86 -14.23 -0.94
N ARG A 284 -13.09 -14.96 -0.14
CA ARG A 284 -12.84 -14.67 1.27
C ARG A 284 -11.37 -14.36 1.51
N TYR A 285 -11.11 -13.23 2.16
CA TYR A 285 -9.78 -12.71 2.44
C TYR A 285 -9.59 -12.57 3.94
N LYS A 286 -8.45 -13.04 4.47
CA LYS A 286 -8.11 -12.97 5.90
C LYS A 286 -6.69 -12.48 6.05
N GLY A 287 -6.51 -11.41 6.82
CA GLY A 287 -5.21 -10.87 7.20
C GLY A 287 -5.03 -10.93 8.71
N LEU A 288 -3.83 -11.27 9.17
CA LEU A 288 -3.41 -11.19 10.55
C LEU A 288 -2.00 -10.63 10.59
N ARG A 289 -1.86 -9.42 11.12
CA ARG A 289 -0.59 -8.73 11.28
C ARG A 289 -0.37 -8.45 12.76
N TRP A 290 0.80 -8.79 13.27
CA TRP A 290 1.21 -8.34 14.59
C TRP A 290 2.64 -7.82 14.55
N ASN A 291 2.93 -6.88 15.41
CA ASN A 291 4.25 -6.31 15.54
C ASN A 291 4.60 -6.02 17.00
N VAL A 292 5.88 -6.06 17.27
CA VAL A 292 6.47 -5.56 18.51
C VAL A 292 7.65 -4.68 18.17
N GLY A 293 7.90 -3.66 18.98
CA GLY A 293 9.01 -2.79 18.74
C GLY A 293 9.33 -1.90 19.93
N GLY A 294 10.46 -1.24 19.84
CA GLY A 294 10.89 -0.33 20.88
C GLY A 294 11.92 0.67 20.38
N ILE A 295 11.99 1.78 21.10
CA ILE A 295 12.95 2.86 20.88
C ILE A 295 13.62 3.13 22.23
N TYR A 296 14.94 3.04 22.25
CA TYR A 296 15.73 3.51 23.37
C TYR A 296 16.52 4.76 22.97
N LYS A 297 16.29 5.88 23.66
CA LYS A 297 16.95 7.16 23.44
C LYS A 297 18.10 7.31 24.45
N PHE A 298 19.32 7.27 23.96
CA PHE A 298 20.51 7.57 24.79
C PHE A 298 20.57 9.06 25.12
N THR A 299 20.23 9.89 24.08
CA THR A 299 20.13 11.34 24.19
C THR A 299 18.96 11.83 23.33
N SER A 300 18.72 13.14 23.30
CA SER A 300 17.71 13.74 22.39
C SER A 300 18.01 13.49 20.90
N ARG A 301 19.24 13.13 20.54
CA ARG A 301 19.69 12.93 19.14
C ARG A 301 20.10 11.50 18.84
N ASN A 302 20.36 10.68 19.86
CA ASN A 302 20.87 9.33 19.67
C ASN A 302 19.85 8.32 20.16
N SER A 303 19.46 7.39 19.30
CA SER A 303 18.50 6.33 19.63
C SER A 303 18.84 5.02 18.94
N LEU A 304 18.48 3.94 19.59
CA LEU A 304 18.41 2.60 19.03
C LEU A 304 16.94 2.22 18.89
N GLN A 305 16.56 1.68 17.74
CA GLN A 305 15.21 1.22 17.45
C GLN A 305 15.28 -0.24 17.03
N ALA A 306 14.34 -1.05 17.50
CA ALA A 306 14.18 -2.42 17.06
C ALA A 306 12.68 -2.68 16.80
N ASN A 307 12.39 -3.33 15.69
CA ASN A 307 11.03 -3.69 15.30
C ASN A 307 11.02 -5.11 14.76
N PHE A 308 9.94 -5.83 15.03
CA PHE A 308 9.67 -7.13 14.45
C PHE A 308 8.20 -7.21 14.08
N VAL A 309 7.90 -7.72 12.88
CA VAL A 309 6.55 -7.88 12.37
C VAL A 309 6.36 -9.26 11.77
N VAL A 310 5.17 -9.82 11.98
CA VAL A 310 4.69 -10.99 11.25
C VAL A 310 3.37 -10.62 10.59
N ASP A 311 3.30 -10.78 9.28
CA ASP A 311 2.11 -10.51 8.49
C ASP A 311 1.70 -11.77 7.73
N ARG A 312 0.50 -12.24 8.00
CA ARG A 312 -0.11 -13.42 7.36
C ARG A 312 -1.33 -12.97 6.58
N TYR A 313 -1.35 -13.35 5.32
CA TYR A 313 -2.48 -13.07 4.44
C TYR A 313 -2.89 -14.33 3.70
N ARG A 314 -4.19 -14.56 3.58
CA ARG A 314 -4.72 -15.68 2.80
C ARG A 314 -6.04 -15.31 2.16
N TYR A 315 -6.29 -15.88 1.00
CA TYR A 315 -7.60 -15.81 0.36
C TYR A 315 -7.94 -17.12 -0.34
N GLY A 316 -9.22 -17.29 -0.60
CA GLY A 316 -9.76 -18.47 -1.27
C GLY A 316 -11.22 -18.28 -1.63
N LYS A 317 -11.78 -19.31 -2.20
CA LYS A 317 -13.15 -19.40 -2.67
C LYS A 317 -13.97 -20.19 -1.65
N GLU A 318 -15.15 -19.68 -1.28
CA GLU A 318 -16.14 -20.45 -0.56
C GLU A 318 -17.37 -20.60 -1.46
N TYR A 319 -17.71 -21.84 -1.76
CA TYR A 319 -18.77 -22.16 -2.70
C TYR A 319 -20.14 -21.94 -2.05
N ASP A 320 -20.99 -21.15 -2.65
CA ASP A 320 -22.38 -20.86 -2.26
C ASP A 320 -23.40 -21.59 -3.12
N VAL A 321 -22.93 -22.20 -4.23
CA VAL A 321 -23.68 -23.09 -5.11
C VAL A 321 -22.94 -24.42 -5.23
N ALA A 322 -23.67 -25.54 -5.20
CA ALA A 322 -23.06 -26.86 -5.42
C ALA A 322 -22.63 -27.00 -6.88
N THR A 323 -21.40 -27.45 -7.09
CA THR A 323 -20.83 -27.76 -8.41
C THR A 323 -20.61 -29.26 -8.55
N LYS A 324 -20.08 -29.73 -9.69
CA LYS A 324 -19.69 -31.13 -9.87
C LYS A 324 -18.59 -31.57 -8.87
N THR A 325 -17.77 -30.64 -8.42
CA THR A 325 -16.56 -30.91 -7.61
C THR A 325 -16.72 -30.46 -6.16
N TYR A 326 -17.49 -29.40 -5.89
CA TYR A 326 -17.59 -28.77 -4.58
C TYR A 326 -19.03 -28.69 -4.09
N GLN A 327 -19.20 -28.83 -2.78
CA GLN A 327 -20.48 -28.68 -2.09
C GLN A 327 -20.63 -27.22 -1.58
N ILE A 328 -21.88 -26.84 -1.25
CA ILE A 328 -22.16 -25.54 -0.61
C ILE A 328 -21.41 -25.48 0.73
N GLY A 329 -20.65 -24.41 0.94
CA GLY A 329 -19.85 -24.18 2.14
C GLY A 329 -18.40 -24.70 2.04
N ASP A 330 -18.04 -25.41 0.97
CA ASP A 330 -16.66 -25.83 0.76
C ASP A 330 -15.76 -24.63 0.57
N TYR A 331 -14.64 -24.60 1.30
CA TYR A 331 -13.63 -23.56 1.19
C TYR A 331 -12.37 -24.09 0.52
N VAL A 332 -12.04 -23.52 -0.62
CA VAL A 332 -10.80 -23.82 -1.37
C VAL A 332 -9.83 -22.65 -1.24
N GLN A 333 -8.72 -22.88 -0.54
CA GLN A 333 -7.68 -21.86 -0.38
C GLN A 333 -6.93 -21.65 -1.70
N SER A 334 -6.90 -20.42 -2.22
CA SER A 334 -6.17 -20.09 -3.43
C SER A 334 -4.72 -19.73 -3.14
N LYS A 335 -4.48 -18.86 -2.13
CA LYS A 335 -3.14 -18.36 -1.81
C LYS A 335 -3.02 -18.07 -0.31
N LYS A 336 -1.84 -18.35 0.24
CA LYS A 336 -1.44 -18.00 1.60
C LYS A 336 -0.03 -17.46 1.58
N GLN A 337 0.14 -16.30 2.16
CA GLN A 337 1.41 -15.60 2.26
C GLN A 337 1.73 -15.33 3.74
N ARG A 338 2.99 -15.47 4.09
CA ARG A 338 3.51 -15.08 5.41
C ARG A 338 4.82 -14.34 5.21
N MET A 339 4.91 -13.18 5.78
CA MET A 339 6.14 -12.40 5.90
C MET A 339 6.52 -12.30 7.37
N MET A 340 7.79 -12.46 7.66
CA MET A 340 8.42 -12.09 8.92
C MET A 340 9.51 -11.09 8.59
N ASP A 341 9.56 -9.98 9.32
CA ASP A 341 10.51 -8.91 9.08
C ASP A 341 11.00 -8.35 10.41
N GLY A 342 12.32 -8.26 10.57
CA GLY A 342 12.97 -7.73 11.76
C GLY A 342 14.00 -6.68 11.37
N GLU A 343 13.94 -5.49 11.98
CA GLU A 343 14.86 -4.40 11.76
C GLU A 343 15.48 -3.92 13.09
N ILE A 344 16.77 -3.65 13.07
CA ILE A 344 17.47 -2.88 14.10
C ILE A 344 18.11 -1.67 13.44
N LYS A 345 17.87 -0.47 14.04
CA LYS A 345 18.32 0.79 13.48
C LYS A 345 18.84 1.72 14.57
N ALA A 346 20.08 2.22 14.40
CA ALA A 346 20.68 3.25 15.24
C ALA A 346 20.62 4.60 14.52
N ILE A 347 20.14 5.63 15.19
CA ILE A 347 20.14 7.02 14.72
C ILE A 347 21.11 7.79 15.61
N LEU A 348 22.18 8.34 15.03
CA LEU A 348 23.28 8.97 15.73
C LEU A 348 23.48 10.40 15.22
N GLY A 349 23.26 11.36 16.08
CA GLY A 349 23.53 12.78 15.83
C GLY A 349 24.93 13.13 16.37
N PHE A 350 25.98 12.89 15.59
CA PHE A 350 27.36 13.17 16.00
C PHE A 350 27.63 14.66 16.25
N THR A 351 26.97 15.52 15.44
CA THR A 351 27.04 16.97 15.61
C THR A 351 25.64 17.58 15.51
N THR A 352 25.50 18.88 15.73
CA THR A 352 24.25 19.61 15.49
C THR A 352 23.83 19.60 14.03
N ASN A 353 24.80 19.39 13.14
CA ASN A 353 24.64 19.52 11.70
C ASN A 353 24.69 18.18 10.96
N SER A 354 24.85 17.05 11.68
CA SER A 354 24.92 15.74 11.04
C SER A 354 24.11 14.67 11.77
N THR A 355 23.49 13.80 10.99
CA THR A 355 22.77 12.62 11.49
C THR A 355 23.19 11.42 10.65
N THR A 356 23.59 10.35 11.33
CA THR A 356 23.91 9.09 10.68
C THR A 356 22.92 8.02 11.13
N ILE A 357 22.44 7.24 10.19
CA ILE A 357 21.61 6.05 10.45
C ILE A 357 22.43 4.84 10.05
N PHE A 358 22.48 3.85 10.92
CA PHE A 358 22.93 2.50 10.62
C PHE A 358 21.76 1.55 10.87
N GLY A 359 21.55 0.62 9.98
CA GLY A 359 20.52 -0.39 10.18
C GLY A 359 20.90 -1.73 9.58
N ALA A 360 20.26 -2.75 10.12
CA ALA A 360 20.29 -4.09 9.59
C ALA A 360 18.86 -4.65 9.65
N ASP A 361 18.47 -5.37 8.63
CA ASP A 361 17.19 -6.07 8.59
C ASP A 361 17.32 -7.49 8.06
N TRP A 362 16.40 -8.31 8.51
CA TRP A 362 16.15 -9.67 8.07
C TRP A 362 14.69 -9.82 7.71
N ARG A 363 14.43 -10.38 6.55
CA ARG A 363 13.07 -10.70 6.08
C ARG A 363 13.00 -12.13 5.59
N GLN A 364 11.88 -12.80 5.86
CA GLN A 364 11.52 -14.08 5.29
C GLN A 364 10.10 -14.00 4.69
N ASP A 365 10.01 -14.29 3.42
CA ASP A 365 8.75 -14.45 2.69
C ASP A 365 8.44 -15.92 2.45
N HIS A 366 7.18 -16.33 2.63
CA HIS A 366 6.70 -17.67 2.37
C HIS A 366 5.38 -17.63 1.61
N LEU A 367 5.36 -18.26 0.47
CA LEU A 367 4.20 -18.40 -0.40
C LEU A 367 3.75 -19.85 -0.48
N THR A 368 2.45 -20.07 -0.24
CA THR A 368 1.76 -21.33 -0.56
C THR A 368 0.59 -20.99 -1.48
N ALA A 369 0.53 -21.59 -2.65
CA ALA A 369 -0.57 -21.42 -3.59
C ALA A 369 -1.02 -22.77 -4.15
N THR A 370 -2.35 -22.97 -4.25
CA THR A 370 -2.93 -24.19 -4.80
C THR A 370 -2.65 -24.29 -6.30
N SER A 371 -2.73 -23.16 -7.01
CA SER A 371 -2.29 -23.06 -8.39
C SER A 371 -0.77 -23.28 -8.47
N GLY A 372 -0.35 -24.33 -9.18
CA GLY A 372 1.05 -24.71 -9.33
C GLY A 372 1.66 -25.43 -8.14
N ASN A 373 0.87 -25.78 -7.11
CA ASN A 373 1.35 -26.46 -5.91
C ASN A 373 2.58 -25.78 -5.26
N ILE A 374 2.56 -24.45 -5.23
CA ILE A 374 3.69 -23.65 -4.73
C ILE A 374 3.76 -23.76 -3.20
N ASN A 375 4.95 -24.01 -2.68
CA ASN A 375 5.26 -23.96 -1.24
C ASN A 375 6.71 -23.53 -1.03
N GLU A 376 6.97 -22.24 -1.34
CA GLU A 376 8.32 -21.71 -1.42
C GLU A 376 8.59 -20.65 -0.35
N LYS A 377 9.83 -20.62 0.10
CA LYS A 377 10.35 -19.65 1.09
C LYS A 377 11.61 -19.01 0.54
N VAL A 378 11.80 -17.77 0.92
CA VAL A 378 13.02 -17.03 0.60
C VAL A 378 13.34 -16.08 1.74
N TYR A 379 14.62 -15.92 2.05
CA TYR A 379 15.08 -14.91 3.01
C TYR A 379 15.93 -13.81 2.34
N THR A 380 15.93 -12.68 2.98
CA THR A 380 16.73 -11.52 2.61
C THR A 380 17.39 -10.97 3.86
N LEU A 381 18.69 -10.67 3.78
CA LEU A 381 19.46 -9.99 4.81
C LEU A 381 19.98 -8.68 4.24
N ALA A 382 19.97 -7.63 5.03
CA ALA A 382 20.57 -6.38 4.59
C ALA A 382 21.22 -5.60 5.71
N ALA A 383 22.25 -4.82 5.32
CA ALA A 383 22.84 -3.79 6.14
C ALA A 383 22.85 -2.47 5.36
N TYR A 384 22.53 -1.37 6.01
CA TYR A 384 22.50 -0.07 5.37
C TYR A 384 23.03 1.03 6.27
N ALA A 385 23.53 2.09 5.63
CA ALA A 385 23.94 3.31 6.28
C ALA A 385 23.47 4.51 5.48
N GLN A 386 23.05 5.56 6.18
CA GLN A 386 22.75 6.85 5.59
C GLN A 386 23.35 7.95 6.45
N HIS A 387 24.07 8.88 5.84
CA HIS A 387 24.62 10.06 6.48
C HIS A 387 24.04 11.32 5.86
N GLU A 388 23.42 12.15 6.69
CA GLU A 388 22.96 13.49 6.33
C GLU A 388 23.83 14.50 7.04
N MET A 389 24.36 15.46 6.29
CA MET A 389 25.13 16.56 6.86
C MET A 389 24.73 17.90 6.24
N LYS A 390 24.64 18.90 7.09
CA LYS A 390 24.54 20.32 6.72
C LYS A 390 25.95 20.91 6.68
N PHE A 391 26.33 21.43 5.54
CA PHE A 391 27.62 22.05 5.34
C PHE A 391 27.40 23.40 4.64
N LEU A 392 28.32 24.34 4.85
CA LEU A 392 28.09 25.73 4.49
C LEU A 392 26.74 26.24 5.08
N LYS A 393 26.30 27.43 4.72
CA LYS A 393 25.13 28.03 5.38
C LYS A 393 23.81 27.36 5.01
N ASP A 394 23.64 26.95 3.74
CA ASP A 394 22.34 26.55 3.20
C ASP A 394 22.38 25.21 2.45
N PHE A 395 23.47 24.44 2.56
CA PHE A 395 23.62 23.17 1.88
C PHE A 395 23.38 21.99 2.81
N THR A 396 22.66 20.98 2.31
CA THR A 396 22.49 19.68 2.97
C THR A 396 22.80 18.58 1.95
N ALA A 397 23.68 17.67 2.31
CA ALA A 397 23.95 16.44 1.54
C ALA A 397 23.45 15.22 2.30
N THR A 398 22.87 14.29 1.59
CA THR A 398 22.50 12.95 2.09
C THR A 398 23.15 11.91 1.22
N LEU A 399 23.96 11.04 1.84
CA LEU A 399 24.57 9.88 1.19
C LEU A 399 24.05 8.62 1.88
N GLY A 400 23.54 7.69 1.09
CA GLY A 400 23.01 6.42 1.58
C GLY A 400 23.57 5.25 0.77
N LEU A 401 23.72 4.13 1.42
CA LEU A 401 24.09 2.88 0.76
C LEU A 401 23.45 1.70 1.50
N ARG A 402 23.11 0.67 0.74
CA ARG A 402 22.60 -0.58 1.28
C ARG A 402 23.22 -1.75 0.53
N LEU A 403 23.62 -2.75 1.27
CA LEU A 403 23.99 -4.07 0.80
C LEU A 403 22.88 -5.04 1.18
N THR A 404 22.29 -5.68 0.20
CA THR A 404 21.23 -6.68 0.38
C THR A 404 21.70 -8.02 -0.15
N HIS A 405 21.66 -9.05 0.69
CA HIS A 405 21.84 -10.44 0.30
C HIS A 405 20.46 -11.09 0.17
N HIS A 406 20.15 -11.59 -1.01
CA HIS A 406 18.92 -12.35 -1.28
C HIS A 406 19.30 -13.81 -1.53
N GLU A 407 18.63 -14.76 -0.87
CA GLU A 407 18.94 -16.19 -0.94
C GLU A 407 19.11 -16.72 -2.37
N THR A 408 18.24 -16.32 -3.29
CA THR A 408 18.27 -16.74 -4.70
C THR A 408 19.17 -15.88 -5.57
N PHE A 409 19.19 -14.56 -5.33
CA PHE A 409 19.78 -13.58 -6.25
C PHE A 409 21.10 -12.98 -5.74
N ASN A 410 21.65 -13.49 -4.65
CA ASN A 410 22.93 -13.06 -4.08
C ASN A 410 22.94 -11.57 -3.65
N ASN A 411 24.07 -10.89 -3.85
CA ASN A 411 24.32 -9.56 -3.29
C ASN A 411 23.97 -8.44 -4.25
N HIS A 412 23.28 -7.42 -3.73
CA HIS A 412 22.91 -6.21 -4.46
C HIS A 412 23.30 -4.97 -3.66
N PHE A 413 23.84 -3.98 -4.36
CA PHE A 413 24.28 -2.73 -3.81
C PHE A 413 23.41 -1.58 -4.36
N THR A 414 22.81 -0.77 -3.47
CA THR A 414 21.91 0.33 -3.85
C THR A 414 22.36 1.64 -3.19
N PRO A 415 23.15 2.47 -3.90
CA PRO A 415 23.56 3.78 -3.45
C PRO A 415 22.47 4.83 -3.65
N LYS A 416 22.54 5.91 -2.83
CA LYS A 416 21.75 7.13 -2.94
C LYS A 416 22.61 8.33 -2.64
N ALA A 417 22.42 9.40 -3.39
CA ALA A 417 23.01 10.70 -3.12
C ALA A 417 21.97 11.80 -3.37
N THR A 418 21.83 12.72 -2.44
CA THR A 418 20.95 13.90 -2.59
C THR A 418 21.70 15.12 -2.12
N LEU A 419 21.63 16.19 -2.90
CA LEU A 419 22.13 17.51 -2.55
C LEU A 419 20.96 18.49 -2.53
N MET A 420 20.85 19.26 -1.46
CA MET A 420 19.88 20.34 -1.32
C MET A 420 20.59 21.66 -1.06
N TYR A 421 20.20 22.69 -1.81
CA TYR A 421 20.53 24.09 -1.56
C TYR A 421 19.28 24.83 -1.14
N ALA A 422 19.26 25.44 0.04
CA ALA A 422 18.06 25.96 0.70
C ALA A 422 18.20 27.45 1.11
N PRO A 423 18.37 28.40 0.15
CA PRO A 423 18.47 29.82 0.45
C PRO A 423 17.08 30.40 0.80
N GLY A 424 16.91 30.86 2.04
CA GLY A 424 15.65 31.47 2.51
C GLY A 424 14.45 30.53 2.36
N GLU A 425 13.46 30.93 1.56
CA GLU A 425 12.25 30.16 1.33
C GLU A 425 12.33 29.23 0.10
N PHE A 426 13.44 29.25 -0.63
CA PHE A 426 13.68 28.38 -1.78
C PHE A 426 14.42 27.10 -1.37
N ARG A 427 14.18 26.01 -2.09
CA ARG A 427 14.91 24.74 -2.00
C ARG A 427 15.10 24.18 -3.39
N PHE A 428 16.35 23.89 -3.71
CA PHE A 428 16.73 23.20 -4.93
C PHE A 428 17.35 21.87 -4.55
N ARG A 429 16.83 20.79 -5.11
CA ARG A 429 17.31 19.45 -4.79
C ARG A 429 17.70 18.71 -6.05
N ALA A 430 18.81 17.99 -5.98
CA ALA A 430 19.24 17.04 -7.00
C ALA A 430 19.39 15.67 -6.31
N THR A 431 18.76 14.64 -6.86
CA THR A 431 18.79 13.30 -6.29
C THR A 431 19.20 12.28 -7.34
N TYR A 432 20.11 11.40 -6.96
CA TYR A 432 20.36 10.11 -7.61
C TYR A 432 20.07 9.01 -6.64
N SER A 433 19.37 7.95 -7.08
CA SER A 433 19.20 6.72 -6.31
C SER A 433 19.10 5.49 -7.20
N ALA A 434 19.77 4.42 -6.79
CA ALA A 434 19.63 3.11 -7.40
C ALA A 434 18.54 2.32 -6.69
N GLY A 435 17.81 1.52 -7.45
CA GLY A 435 16.80 0.60 -6.97
C GLY A 435 17.10 -0.84 -7.39
N PHE A 436 16.50 -1.76 -6.66
CA PHE A 436 16.62 -3.19 -6.89
C PHE A 436 15.27 -3.84 -6.54
N ARG A 437 14.85 -4.82 -7.36
CA ARG A 437 13.72 -5.68 -7.07
C ARG A 437 14.04 -7.13 -7.42
N ALA A 438 13.91 -8.02 -6.44
CA ALA A 438 13.94 -9.45 -6.67
C ALA A 438 12.62 -9.89 -7.32
N PRO A 439 12.63 -10.77 -8.33
CA PRO A 439 11.42 -11.44 -8.79
C PRO A 439 10.66 -12.08 -7.64
N GLY A 440 9.33 -11.91 -7.62
CA GLY A 440 8.47 -12.50 -6.61
C GLY A 440 8.34 -14.02 -6.75
N LEU A 441 8.00 -14.72 -5.66
CA LEU A 441 7.80 -16.18 -5.69
C LEU A 441 6.72 -16.60 -6.69
N ASP A 442 5.71 -15.76 -6.93
CA ASP A 442 4.73 -15.99 -7.99
C ASP A 442 5.37 -15.92 -9.38
N GLU A 443 6.28 -14.95 -9.62
CA GLU A 443 6.92 -14.77 -10.93
C GLU A 443 7.91 -15.92 -11.23
N LEU A 444 8.46 -16.54 -10.17
CA LEU A 444 9.42 -17.65 -10.31
C LEU A 444 8.71 -19.01 -10.47
N TYR A 445 7.65 -19.25 -9.71
CA TYR A 445 7.09 -20.60 -9.55
C TYR A 445 5.65 -20.75 -10.03
N TYR A 446 5.07 -19.73 -10.68
CA TYR A 446 3.70 -19.79 -11.14
C TYR A 446 3.51 -20.94 -12.15
N HIS A 447 2.46 -21.74 -11.95
CA HIS A 447 2.11 -22.84 -12.84
C HIS A 447 0.58 -22.94 -12.84
N TYR A 448 -0.05 -22.39 -13.86
CA TYR A 448 -1.47 -22.15 -13.85
C TYR A 448 -2.13 -22.56 -15.16
N PHE A 449 -3.20 -23.34 -15.02
CA PHE A 449 -4.14 -23.65 -16.08
C PHE A 449 -5.55 -23.29 -15.62
N SER A 450 -6.32 -22.69 -16.49
CA SER A 450 -7.77 -22.49 -16.29
C SER A 450 -8.47 -22.35 -17.61
N VAL A 451 -9.78 -22.56 -17.61
CA VAL A 451 -10.64 -22.30 -18.74
C VAL A 451 -11.56 -21.14 -18.38
N ASN A 452 -11.49 -20.07 -19.16
CA ASN A 452 -12.31 -18.89 -18.97
C ASN A 452 -13.19 -18.69 -20.21
N ARG A 453 -14.50 -18.79 -20.05
CA ARG A 453 -15.47 -18.70 -21.15
C ARG A 453 -15.12 -19.62 -22.33
N GLY A 454 -14.78 -20.88 -22.04
CA GLY A 454 -14.40 -21.87 -23.02
C GLY A 454 -13.04 -21.65 -23.70
N LYS A 455 -12.24 -20.67 -23.24
CA LYS A 455 -10.88 -20.41 -23.73
C LYS A 455 -9.88 -20.84 -22.68
N PRO A 456 -8.96 -21.77 -23.00
CA PRO A 456 -7.89 -22.16 -22.10
C PRO A 456 -6.90 -21.01 -21.90
N GLN A 457 -6.41 -20.88 -20.68
CA GLN A 457 -5.40 -19.91 -20.28
C GLN A 457 -4.31 -20.63 -19.51
N ILE A 458 -3.09 -20.55 -20.00
CA ILE A 458 -1.91 -21.13 -19.37
C ILE A 458 -0.92 -20.02 -19.02
N SER A 459 -0.30 -20.13 -17.85
CA SER A 459 0.72 -19.19 -17.42
C SER A 459 1.80 -19.91 -16.61
N PHE A 460 3.06 -19.62 -16.95
CA PHE A 460 4.23 -20.12 -16.24
C PHE A 460 5.03 -19.00 -15.59
N GLY A 461 5.56 -19.28 -14.40
CA GLY A 461 6.70 -18.59 -13.83
C GLY A 461 7.99 -18.97 -14.56
N ASN A 462 9.09 -18.31 -14.18
CA ASN A 462 10.39 -18.59 -14.73
C ASN A 462 11.46 -18.44 -13.64
N GLN A 463 12.14 -19.54 -13.32
CA GLN A 463 13.19 -19.56 -12.29
C GLN A 463 14.51 -18.94 -12.77
N ASP A 464 14.67 -18.73 -14.09
CA ASP A 464 15.85 -18.09 -14.69
C ASP A 464 15.76 -16.56 -14.73
N LEU A 465 14.71 -15.98 -14.13
CA LEU A 465 14.54 -14.53 -14.06
C LEU A 465 15.71 -13.87 -13.33
N LYS A 466 16.15 -12.73 -13.88
CA LYS A 466 17.11 -11.84 -13.25
C LYS A 466 16.41 -10.76 -12.43
N PRO A 467 17.06 -10.25 -11.37
CA PRO A 467 16.55 -9.11 -10.63
C PRO A 467 16.51 -7.84 -11.46
N GLU A 468 15.47 -7.07 -11.29
CA GLU A 468 15.32 -5.76 -11.91
C GLU A 468 16.18 -4.72 -11.17
N LYS A 469 16.83 -3.83 -11.92
CA LYS A 469 17.67 -2.74 -11.40
C LYS A 469 17.18 -1.42 -11.94
N SER A 470 17.20 -0.37 -11.13
CA SER A 470 16.80 0.95 -11.59
C SER A 470 17.81 2.03 -11.23
N HIS A 471 17.84 3.07 -12.06
CA HIS A 471 18.57 4.30 -11.83
C HIS A 471 17.59 5.46 -11.94
N TYR A 472 17.40 6.17 -10.84
CA TYR A 472 16.50 7.31 -10.74
C TYR A 472 17.29 8.61 -10.56
N PHE A 473 16.97 9.60 -11.35
CA PHE A 473 17.49 10.96 -11.26
C PHE A 473 16.34 11.95 -11.17
N SER A 474 16.42 12.92 -10.28
CA SER A 474 15.44 14.00 -10.20
C SER A 474 16.06 15.34 -9.84
N LEU A 475 15.43 16.38 -10.36
CA LEU A 475 15.66 17.76 -9.97
C LEU A 475 14.34 18.32 -9.43
N ASN A 476 14.42 18.99 -8.28
CA ASN A 476 13.26 19.59 -7.63
C ASN A 476 13.58 21.05 -7.28
N ALA A 477 12.64 21.94 -7.59
CA ALA A 477 12.64 23.33 -7.14
C ALA A 477 11.39 23.58 -6.30
N GLU A 478 11.56 24.09 -5.09
CA GLU A 478 10.48 24.37 -4.15
C GLU A 478 10.59 25.78 -3.60
N TYR A 479 9.45 26.47 -3.56
CA TYR A 479 9.25 27.70 -2.81
C TYR A 479 8.23 27.42 -1.70
N ARG A 480 8.60 27.68 -0.43
CA ARG A 480 7.73 27.33 0.69
C ARG A 480 7.79 28.37 1.80
N THR A 481 6.65 28.99 2.04
CA THR A 481 6.38 29.90 3.15
C THR A 481 5.38 29.27 4.13
N GLN A 482 4.86 30.04 5.08
CA GLN A 482 3.75 29.61 5.94
C GLN A 482 2.39 29.57 5.19
N MET A 483 2.24 30.37 4.12
CA MET A 483 0.99 30.52 3.39
C MET A 483 0.98 29.74 2.07
N ILE A 484 2.12 29.60 1.40
CA ILE A 484 2.22 29.05 0.06
C ILE A 484 3.36 28.04 0.00
N ALA A 485 3.11 26.91 -0.64
CA ALA A 485 4.11 25.92 -1.02
C ALA A 485 3.93 25.58 -2.50
N ILE A 486 4.97 25.78 -3.30
CA ILE A 486 5.01 25.42 -4.73
C ILE A 486 6.21 24.51 -4.93
N SER A 487 6.02 23.35 -5.54
CA SER A 487 7.09 22.40 -5.83
C SER A 487 7.00 21.90 -7.26
N LEU A 488 8.08 22.02 -8.00
CA LEU A 488 8.23 21.50 -9.35
C LEU A 488 9.32 20.43 -9.34
N THR A 489 9.03 19.23 -9.82
CA THR A 489 9.96 18.11 -9.92
C THR A 489 10.00 17.58 -11.33
N GLY A 490 11.19 17.47 -11.92
CA GLY A 490 11.44 16.70 -13.13
C GLY A 490 12.25 15.45 -12.80
N PHE A 491 11.92 14.32 -13.41
CA PHE A 491 12.61 13.07 -13.13
C PHE A 491 12.76 12.17 -14.37
N ILE A 492 13.73 11.27 -14.28
CA ILE A 492 13.92 10.13 -15.18
C ILE A 492 14.25 8.89 -14.36
N SER A 493 13.60 7.77 -14.67
CA SER A 493 13.87 6.46 -14.10
C SER A 493 14.13 5.47 -15.23
N ARG A 494 15.29 4.83 -15.23
CA ARG A 494 15.64 3.75 -16.13
C ARG A 494 15.61 2.45 -15.36
N ILE A 495 14.93 1.43 -15.89
CA ILE A 495 14.81 0.10 -15.28
C ILE A 495 15.33 -0.91 -16.27
N ASN A 496 16.32 -1.70 -15.85
CA ASN A 496 16.91 -2.78 -16.63
C ASN A 496 16.37 -4.13 -16.14
N ASP A 497 16.38 -5.13 -17.03
CA ASP A 497 15.91 -6.49 -16.76
C ASP A 497 14.45 -6.53 -16.25
N MET A 498 13.57 -5.70 -16.78
CA MET A 498 12.16 -5.63 -16.35
C MET A 498 11.47 -6.99 -16.50
N VAL A 499 10.89 -7.50 -15.42
CA VAL A 499 10.10 -8.73 -15.48
C VAL A 499 8.72 -8.42 -16.08
N VAL A 500 8.45 -9.01 -17.23
CA VAL A 500 7.18 -8.85 -17.96
C VAL A 500 6.52 -10.20 -18.18
N LYS A 501 5.20 -10.22 -18.32
CA LYS A 501 4.45 -11.40 -18.70
C LYS A 501 4.21 -11.34 -20.21
N GLN A 502 4.87 -12.22 -20.96
CA GLN A 502 4.83 -12.27 -22.41
C GLN A 502 3.97 -13.44 -22.89
N ASN A 503 3.14 -13.21 -23.90
CA ASN A 503 2.41 -14.28 -24.57
C ASN A 503 3.28 -14.91 -25.64
N ILE A 504 3.46 -16.21 -25.55
CA ILE A 504 4.19 -17.05 -26.48
C ILE A 504 3.17 -17.82 -27.34
N GLU A 505 3.30 -17.76 -28.65
CA GLU A 505 2.45 -18.54 -29.56
C GLU A 505 2.70 -20.04 -29.39
N VAL A 506 1.63 -20.82 -29.53
CA VAL A 506 1.67 -22.27 -29.37
C VAL A 506 1.81 -22.90 -30.75
N ASP A 507 2.92 -23.60 -30.98
CA ASP A 507 3.12 -24.53 -32.10
C ASP A 507 2.78 -25.98 -31.68
N ASP A 508 2.80 -26.90 -32.64
CA ASP A 508 2.46 -28.31 -32.38
C ASP A 508 3.37 -28.97 -31.31
N ALA A 509 4.65 -28.64 -31.30
CA ALA A 509 5.59 -29.19 -30.33
C ALA A 509 5.31 -28.64 -28.92
N THR A 510 5.04 -27.35 -28.81
CA THR A 510 4.63 -26.69 -27.57
C THR A 510 3.31 -27.24 -27.06
N LEU A 511 2.34 -27.49 -27.95
CA LEU A 511 1.05 -28.06 -27.57
C LEU A 511 1.19 -29.44 -26.92
N VAL A 512 2.05 -30.30 -27.48
CA VAL A 512 2.36 -31.62 -26.91
C VAL A 512 2.97 -31.48 -25.51
N MET A 513 3.92 -30.55 -25.33
CA MET A 513 4.51 -30.24 -24.01
C MET A 513 3.44 -29.77 -23.02
N LEU A 514 2.57 -28.81 -23.41
CA LEU A 514 1.53 -28.26 -22.55
C LEU A 514 0.48 -29.29 -22.14
N LYS A 515 0.11 -30.21 -23.03
CA LYS A 515 -0.77 -31.34 -22.68
C LYS A 515 -0.15 -32.29 -21.66
N ARG A 516 1.17 -32.46 -21.71
CA ARG A 516 1.90 -33.28 -20.73
C ARG A 516 1.96 -32.59 -19.36
N GLU A 517 2.15 -31.26 -19.35
CA GLU A 517 2.20 -30.46 -18.13
C GLU A 517 0.82 -30.28 -17.48
N PHE A 518 -0.24 -30.26 -18.28
CA PHE A 518 -1.63 -30.08 -17.84
C PHE A 518 -2.50 -31.23 -18.37
N PRO A 519 -2.40 -32.44 -17.79
CA PRO A 519 -3.15 -33.61 -18.24
C PRO A 519 -4.67 -33.46 -18.09
N GLU A 520 -5.14 -32.49 -17.27
CA GLU A 520 -6.54 -32.12 -17.16
C GLU A 520 -7.10 -31.34 -18.37
N MET A 521 -6.23 -30.82 -19.26
CA MET A 521 -6.63 -30.11 -20.47
C MET A 521 -7.20 -31.07 -21.50
N THR A 522 -8.45 -30.87 -21.89
CA THR A 522 -9.10 -31.67 -22.91
C THR A 522 -8.57 -31.37 -24.31
N ASP A 523 -8.79 -32.29 -25.27
CA ASP A 523 -8.40 -32.07 -26.68
C ASP A 523 -9.12 -30.87 -27.31
N GLU A 524 -10.37 -30.63 -26.93
CA GLU A 524 -11.13 -29.46 -27.36
C GLU A 524 -10.52 -28.16 -26.84
N GLU A 525 -10.12 -28.10 -25.59
CA GLU A 525 -9.45 -26.95 -25.01
C GLU A 525 -8.09 -26.73 -25.64
N ALA A 526 -7.31 -27.78 -25.84
CA ALA A 526 -6.03 -27.75 -26.51
C ALA A 526 -6.12 -27.15 -27.93
N SER A 527 -7.16 -27.51 -28.69
CA SER A 527 -7.38 -26.98 -30.05
C SER A 527 -7.72 -25.48 -30.08
N LYS A 528 -8.14 -24.90 -28.96
CA LYS A 528 -8.47 -23.48 -28.80
C LYS A 528 -7.33 -22.65 -28.23
N LEU A 529 -6.22 -23.30 -27.83
CA LEU A 529 -5.09 -22.64 -27.21
C LEU A 529 -4.18 -21.99 -28.28
N VAL A 530 -4.18 -20.68 -28.34
CA VAL A 530 -3.38 -19.90 -29.30
C VAL A 530 -2.04 -19.48 -28.73
N SER A 531 -2.00 -19.16 -27.42
CA SER A 531 -0.79 -18.71 -26.74
C SER A 531 -0.82 -19.08 -25.26
N TYR A 532 0.36 -19.15 -24.66
CA TYR A 532 0.52 -19.24 -23.21
C TYR A 532 1.36 -18.06 -22.73
N ALA A 533 1.23 -17.71 -21.46
CA ALA A 533 1.94 -16.60 -20.87
C ALA A 533 3.15 -17.12 -20.07
N LEU A 534 4.31 -16.50 -20.25
CA LEU A 534 5.56 -16.78 -19.56
C LEU A 534 6.15 -15.51 -18.99
N TYR A 535 6.67 -15.55 -17.75
CA TYR A 535 7.44 -14.45 -17.20
C TYR A 535 8.86 -14.45 -17.77
N GLN A 536 9.28 -13.29 -18.27
CA GLN A 536 10.61 -13.09 -18.88
C GLN A 536 11.16 -11.72 -18.50
N ASN A 537 12.49 -11.57 -18.57
CA ASN A 537 13.09 -10.25 -18.47
C ASN A 537 13.04 -9.57 -19.85
N SER A 538 12.61 -8.31 -19.85
CA SER A 538 12.74 -7.37 -20.97
C SER A 538 13.98 -6.50 -20.74
N ASP A 539 14.61 -6.03 -21.82
CA ASP A 539 15.91 -5.36 -21.74
C ASP A 539 15.88 -4.12 -20.85
N GLU A 540 15.15 -3.09 -21.25
CA GLU A 540 15.04 -1.85 -20.47
C GLU A 540 13.72 -1.10 -20.69
N GLY A 541 13.38 -0.24 -19.72
CA GLY A 541 12.28 0.72 -19.82
C GLY A 541 12.65 2.06 -19.20
N ASP A 542 12.40 3.15 -19.92
CA ASP A 542 12.59 4.52 -19.46
C ASP A 542 11.25 5.15 -19.11
N ILE A 543 11.22 5.84 -17.97
CA ILE A 543 10.09 6.65 -17.53
C ILE A 543 10.61 8.05 -17.23
N LYS A 544 9.93 9.05 -17.77
CA LYS A 544 10.25 10.47 -17.60
C LYS A 544 9.00 11.23 -17.24
N GLY A 545 9.12 12.19 -16.34
CA GLY A 545 7.95 12.96 -15.94
C GLY A 545 8.26 14.29 -15.30
N VAL A 546 7.19 15.08 -15.20
CA VAL A 546 7.19 16.36 -14.51
C VAL A 546 5.99 16.43 -13.58
N GLN A 547 6.20 16.90 -12.37
CA GLN A 547 5.17 17.07 -11.34
C GLN A 547 5.18 18.50 -10.83
N LEU A 548 4.01 19.12 -10.74
CA LEU A 548 3.79 20.41 -10.12
C LEU A 548 2.80 20.25 -8.97
N ASN A 549 3.18 20.70 -7.79
CA ASN A 549 2.32 20.71 -6.62
C ASN A 549 2.26 22.14 -6.06
N VAL A 550 1.05 22.63 -5.84
CA VAL A 550 0.77 23.95 -5.27
C VAL A 550 -0.20 23.78 -4.12
N SER A 551 0.16 24.32 -2.97
CA SER A 551 -0.73 24.41 -1.81
C SER A 551 -0.67 25.81 -1.25
N ALA A 552 -1.82 26.42 -0.98
CA ALA A 552 -1.91 27.78 -0.47
C ALA A 552 -3.03 27.91 0.57
N ASN A 553 -2.70 28.50 1.71
CA ASN A 553 -3.63 28.98 2.72
C ASN A 553 -3.88 30.47 2.45
N LEU A 554 -4.85 30.80 1.60
CA LEU A 554 -5.02 32.16 1.09
C LEU A 554 -5.61 33.11 2.16
N PHE A 555 -6.58 32.62 2.92
CA PHE A 555 -7.14 33.31 4.08
C PHE A 555 -7.79 32.28 5.04
N PRO A 556 -8.12 32.64 6.28
CA PRO A 556 -8.72 31.72 7.24
C PRO A 556 -9.94 30.98 6.66
N GLY A 557 -9.91 29.64 6.65
CA GLY A 557 -10.95 28.80 6.10
C GLY A 557 -10.91 28.56 4.59
N PHE A 558 -9.96 29.13 3.85
CA PHE A 558 -9.80 28.88 2.42
C PHE A 558 -8.42 28.33 2.08
N ASN A 559 -8.38 27.05 1.76
CA ASN A 559 -7.17 26.32 1.35
C ASN A 559 -7.31 25.89 -0.11
N LEU A 560 -6.32 26.21 -0.92
CA LEU A 560 -6.21 25.79 -2.32
C LEU A 560 -5.10 24.75 -2.43
N THR A 561 -5.42 23.59 -3.00
CA THR A 561 -4.41 22.59 -3.41
C THR A 561 -4.65 22.22 -4.85
N THR A 562 -3.62 22.33 -5.68
CA THR A 562 -3.65 21.86 -7.06
C THR A 562 -2.38 21.10 -7.36
N ASN A 563 -2.53 19.98 -8.03
CA ASN A 563 -1.44 19.07 -8.38
C ASN A 563 -1.57 18.68 -9.84
N TYR A 564 -0.43 18.59 -10.52
CA TYR A 564 -0.35 18.15 -11.91
C TYR A 564 0.82 17.18 -12.05
N ALA A 565 0.62 16.08 -12.75
CA ALA A 565 1.68 15.14 -13.11
C ALA A 565 1.54 14.75 -14.58
N TYR A 566 2.67 14.72 -15.27
CA TYR A 566 2.82 14.20 -16.62
C TYR A 566 3.95 13.18 -16.63
N THR A 567 3.65 12.00 -17.15
CA THR A 567 4.60 10.88 -17.22
C THR A 567 4.55 10.21 -18.57
#